data_9a87c3cfb47ccf148d95dcbf655b9ac0
#
_entry.id   9a87c3cfb47ccf148d95dcbf655b9ac0
#
_cell.length_a   1.000
_cell.length_b   1.000
_cell.length_c   1.000
_cell.angle_alpha   90.00
_cell.angle_beta   90.00
_cell.angle_gamma   90.00
#
_symmetry.space_group_name_H-M   'P 1'
#
loop_
_entity.id
_entity.type
_entity.pdbx_description
1 polymer ?
#
loop_
_entity_poly.entity_id
_entity_poly.type
_entity_poly.pdbx_seq_one_letter_code
_entity_poly.pdbx_strand_id
1 'polypeptide(L)'
;DSPLIQHKTAMLRKEETSVKDFRELVREISMLMGYEATRKLPLEEVEITTPMQKTTVKMLQGEDIAIVPILRAGLGMVDGMLALVPNAKVGHVGLYRDPETHEPVEYYCKLPSDCDEREVFVVDPMLATGGSCIAALQMLKDKGVKHLRFMCIIAAPEGVKHLQEAHPDVDVYIGALDDHLNEHKYIVCLLYTSDAAD
;
A
#
# COMPACT_ATOMS: atom_id res chain seq x y z
N ASP A 1 7.72 -8.41 12.04
CA ASP A 1 7.41 -9.85 11.89
C ASP A 1 6.15 -10.21 12.67
N SER A 2 4.98 -10.03 12.06
CA SER A 2 3.70 -10.39 12.67
C SER A 2 3.35 -11.84 12.31
N PRO A 3 3.20 -12.75 13.29
CA PRO A 3 2.81 -14.14 13.03
C PRO A 3 1.47 -14.25 12.29
N LEU A 4 0.53 -13.34 12.56
CA LEU A 4 -0.78 -13.34 11.92
C LEU A 4 -0.70 -12.95 10.45
N ILE A 5 0.12 -11.95 10.09
CA ILE A 5 0.38 -11.57 8.69
C ILE A 5 1.05 -12.74 7.96
N GLN A 6 2.06 -13.39 8.56
CA GLN A 6 2.72 -14.56 7.98
C GLN A 6 1.74 -15.71 7.73
N HIS A 7 0.89 -16.01 8.70
CA HIS A 7 -0.13 -17.06 8.57
C HIS A 7 -1.10 -16.75 7.41
N LYS A 8 -1.64 -15.53 7.36
CA LYS A 8 -2.57 -15.12 6.29
C LYS A 8 -1.90 -15.09 4.92
N THR A 9 -0.65 -14.67 4.85
CA THR A 9 0.14 -14.70 3.61
C THR A 9 0.40 -16.13 3.16
N ALA A 10 0.66 -17.07 4.09
CA ALA A 10 0.79 -18.48 3.75
C ALA A 10 -0.52 -19.08 3.19
N MET A 11 -1.67 -18.68 3.73
CA MET A 11 -2.97 -19.08 3.18
C MET A 11 -3.19 -18.45 1.79
N LEU A 12 -2.83 -17.19 1.62
CA LEU A 12 -2.93 -16.48 0.34
C LEU A 12 -2.11 -17.16 -0.77
N ARG A 13 -0.97 -17.80 -0.43
CA ARG A 13 -0.05 -18.48 -1.37
C ARG A 13 -0.50 -19.87 -1.83
N LYS A 14 -1.55 -20.44 -1.25
CA LYS A 14 -2.02 -21.78 -1.61
C LYS A 14 -2.69 -21.77 -2.98
N GLU A 15 -2.34 -22.74 -3.82
CA GLU A 15 -2.92 -22.91 -5.16
C GLU A 15 -4.45 -23.09 -5.12
N GLU A 16 -4.95 -23.75 -4.08
CA GLU A 16 -6.37 -24.00 -3.86
C GLU A 16 -7.16 -22.78 -3.35
N THR A 17 -6.50 -21.65 -3.03
CA THR A 17 -7.18 -20.46 -2.50
C THR A 17 -8.15 -19.91 -3.53
N SER A 18 -9.44 -19.88 -3.16
CA SER A 18 -10.47 -19.34 -4.05
C SER A 18 -10.30 -17.84 -4.26
N VAL A 19 -10.84 -17.32 -5.36
CA VAL A 19 -10.85 -15.86 -5.63
C VAL A 19 -11.51 -15.07 -4.49
N LYS A 20 -12.57 -15.62 -3.90
CA LYS A 20 -13.25 -15.01 -2.74
C LYS A 20 -12.31 -14.94 -1.54
N ASP A 21 -11.69 -16.07 -1.17
CA ASP A 21 -10.81 -16.13 -0.01
C ASP A 21 -9.55 -15.27 -0.23
N PHE A 22 -9.05 -15.24 -1.46
CA PHE A 22 -7.93 -14.37 -1.85
C PHE A 22 -8.25 -12.89 -1.58
N ARG A 23 -9.39 -12.39 -2.05
CA ARG A 23 -9.81 -11.00 -1.82
C ARG A 23 -10.00 -10.69 -0.33
N GLU A 24 -10.56 -11.62 0.42
CA GLU A 24 -10.75 -11.47 1.86
C GLU A 24 -9.40 -11.43 2.60
N LEU A 25 -8.48 -12.32 2.27
CA LEU A 25 -7.12 -12.34 2.83
C LEU A 25 -6.35 -11.06 2.50
N VAL A 26 -6.43 -10.57 1.25
CA VAL A 26 -5.82 -9.28 0.86
C VAL A 26 -6.35 -8.14 1.72
N ARG A 27 -7.67 -8.07 1.93
CA ARG A 27 -8.31 -7.05 2.78
C ARG A 27 -7.82 -7.15 4.23
N GLU A 28 -7.79 -8.35 4.80
CA GLU A 28 -7.37 -8.58 6.19
C GLU A 28 -5.88 -8.26 6.40
N ILE A 29 -5.01 -8.71 5.49
CA ILE A 29 -3.58 -8.41 5.55
C ILE A 29 -3.35 -6.90 5.43
N SER A 30 -4.06 -6.23 4.52
CA SER A 30 -3.95 -4.77 4.33
C SER A 30 -4.34 -4.00 5.59
N MET A 31 -5.39 -4.44 6.29
CA MET A 31 -5.79 -3.84 7.57
C MET A 31 -4.70 -4.02 8.64
N LEU A 32 -4.13 -5.22 8.78
CA LEU A 32 -3.07 -5.50 9.75
C LEU A 32 -1.79 -4.71 9.44
N MET A 33 -1.41 -4.64 8.15
CA MET A 33 -0.27 -3.85 7.71
C MET A 33 -0.51 -2.36 7.91
N GLY A 34 -1.72 -1.87 7.66
CA GLY A 34 -2.13 -0.50 7.91
C GLY A 34 -1.98 -0.11 9.37
N TYR A 35 -2.32 -1.01 10.30
CA TYR A 35 -2.08 -0.80 11.73
C TYR A 35 -0.58 -0.58 12.03
N GLU A 36 0.30 -1.39 11.47
CA GLU A 36 1.75 -1.20 11.65
C GLU A 36 2.26 0.08 10.97
N ALA A 37 1.79 0.37 9.77
CA ALA A 37 2.23 1.54 9.01
C ALA A 37 1.76 2.87 9.63
N THR A 38 0.67 2.86 10.40
CA THR A 38 0.15 4.03 11.11
C THR A 38 0.76 4.23 12.50
N ARG A 39 1.57 3.29 12.99
CA ARG A 39 2.13 3.32 14.36
C ARG A 39 2.93 4.58 14.69
N LYS A 40 3.55 5.21 13.70
CA LYS A 40 4.40 6.41 13.87
C LYS A 40 3.68 7.72 13.50
N LEU A 41 2.37 7.69 13.29
CA LEU A 41 1.63 8.91 12.99
C LEU A 41 1.65 9.85 14.20
N PRO A 42 1.77 11.16 13.99
CA PRO A 42 1.79 12.13 15.07
C PRO A 42 0.44 12.22 15.77
N LEU A 43 0.49 12.45 17.09
CA LEU A 43 -0.69 12.68 17.91
C LEU A 43 -0.65 14.12 18.43
N GLU A 44 -1.81 14.75 18.52
CA GLU A 44 -2.01 16.05 19.17
C GLU A 44 -2.91 15.93 20.40
N GLU A 45 -2.79 16.86 21.33
CA GLU A 45 -3.66 16.95 22.49
C GLU A 45 -4.91 17.75 22.14
N VAL A 46 -6.08 17.14 22.33
CA VAL A 46 -7.39 17.72 22.02
C VAL A 46 -8.26 17.69 23.26
N GLU A 47 -8.88 18.83 23.59
CA GLU A 47 -9.92 18.87 24.63
C GLU A 47 -11.20 18.24 24.10
N ILE A 48 -11.72 17.26 24.81
CA ILE A 48 -12.98 16.61 24.53
C ILE A 48 -13.92 16.71 25.74
N THR A 49 -15.22 16.54 25.49
CA THR A 49 -16.23 16.43 26.55
C THR A 49 -16.71 14.99 26.61
N THR A 50 -16.48 14.36 27.75
CA THR A 50 -17.07 13.05 28.08
C THR A 50 -18.42 13.25 28.77
N PRO A 51 -19.22 12.19 28.95
CA PRO A 51 -20.46 12.33 29.74
C PRO A 51 -20.27 12.83 31.18
N MET A 52 -19.07 12.73 31.73
CA MET A 52 -18.76 13.11 33.10
C MET A 52 -18.06 14.48 33.22
N GLN A 53 -17.14 14.79 32.32
CA GLN A 53 -16.36 16.02 32.40
C GLN A 53 -15.59 16.33 31.09
N LYS A 54 -15.08 17.55 31.00
CA LYS A 54 -14.06 17.92 30.01
C LYS A 54 -12.72 17.29 30.37
N THR A 55 -12.00 16.81 29.37
CA THR A 55 -10.68 16.21 29.54
C THR A 55 -9.84 16.38 28.27
N THR A 56 -8.52 16.26 28.41
CA THR A 56 -7.59 16.29 27.28
C THR A 56 -7.17 14.86 26.91
N VAL A 57 -7.25 14.54 25.64
CA VAL A 57 -6.87 13.23 25.09
C VAL A 57 -5.94 13.40 23.90
N LYS A 58 -5.21 12.33 23.57
CA LYS A 58 -4.37 12.30 22.36
C LYS A 58 -5.18 11.75 21.19
N MET A 59 -5.24 12.50 20.11
CA MET A 59 -5.85 12.11 18.84
C MET A 59 -4.83 12.19 17.71
N LEU A 60 -5.07 11.53 16.60
CA LEU A 60 -4.23 11.71 15.42
C LEU A 60 -4.25 13.19 15.03
N GLN A 61 -3.07 13.72 14.74
CA GLN A 61 -2.93 15.08 14.26
C GLN A 61 -3.49 15.15 12.83
N GLY A 62 -4.65 15.77 12.72
CA GLY A 62 -5.40 15.86 11.46
C GLY A 62 -6.06 14.53 11.03
N GLU A 63 -7.13 14.63 10.26
CA GLU A 63 -7.74 13.47 9.58
C GLU A 63 -7.05 13.20 8.22
N ASP A 64 -5.75 13.42 8.13
CA ASP A 64 -5.06 13.73 6.88
C ASP A 64 -4.40 12.51 6.26
N ILE A 65 -5.09 11.37 6.25
CA ILE A 65 -4.65 10.17 5.55
C ILE A 65 -5.30 10.10 4.17
N ALA A 66 -4.50 9.80 3.16
CA ALA A 66 -4.96 9.41 1.84
C ALA A 66 -4.43 8.03 1.46
N ILE A 67 -5.26 7.24 0.80
CA ILE A 67 -4.91 5.92 0.29
C ILE A 67 -4.90 6.01 -1.23
N VAL A 68 -3.79 5.62 -1.84
CA VAL A 68 -3.60 5.69 -3.28
C VAL A 68 -3.20 4.31 -3.82
N PRO A 69 -4.16 3.51 -4.28
CA PRO A 69 -3.85 2.25 -4.94
C PRO A 69 -3.21 2.49 -6.32
N ILE A 70 -2.22 1.66 -6.65
CA ILE A 70 -1.75 1.51 -8.02
C ILE A 70 -2.73 0.59 -8.74
N LEU A 71 -3.45 1.15 -9.70
CA LEU A 71 -4.48 0.44 -10.45
C LEU A 71 -3.86 -0.65 -11.34
N ARG A 72 -4.50 -1.77 -11.48
CA ARG A 72 -5.80 -2.21 -10.90
C ARG A 72 -5.61 -2.97 -9.59
N ALA A 73 -4.53 -3.75 -9.45
CA ALA A 73 -4.29 -4.68 -8.35
C ALA A 73 -4.37 -4.05 -6.94
N GLY A 74 -3.90 -2.81 -6.80
CA GLY A 74 -3.93 -2.07 -5.54
C GLY A 74 -5.33 -1.82 -4.97
N LEU A 75 -6.38 -1.88 -5.80
CA LEU A 75 -7.76 -1.69 -5.34
C LEU A 75 -8.17 -2.70 -4.25
N GLY A 76 -7.68 -3.93 -4.34
CA GLY A 76 -7.99 -4.96 -3.35
C GLY A 76 -7.53 -4.62 -1.92
N MET A 77 -6.56 -3.73 -1.77
CA MET A 77 -6.03 -3.32 -0.46
C MET A 77 -6.81 -2.14 0.17
N VAL A 78 -7.57 -1.40 -0.61
CA VAL A 78 -8.24 -0.15 -0.17
C VAL A 78 -9.25 -0.41 0.93
N ASP A 79 -10.10 -1.42 0.78
CA ASP A 79 -11.15 -1.74 1.75
C ASP A 79 -10.58 -2.11 3.13
N GLY A 80 -9.44 -2.81 3.15
CA GLY A 80 -8.73 -3.13 4.38
C GLY A 80 -8.22 -1.88 5.10
N MET A 81 -7.67 -0.95 4.35
CA MET A 81 -7.20 0.33 4.88
C MET A 81 -8.36 1.21 5.36
N LEU A 82 -9.46 1.29 4.60
CA LEU A 82 -10.65 2.05 4.99
C LEU A 82 -11.37 1.46 6.21
N ALA A 83 -11.29 0.15 6.43
CA ALA A 83 -11.81 -0.46 7.66
C ALA A 83 -11.04 0.03 8.90
N LEU A 84 -9.76 0.34 8.76
CA LEU A 84 -8.92 0.87 9.84
C LEU A 84 -9.06 2.39 9.98
N VAL A 85 -9.06 3.13 8.87
CA VAL A 85 -9.12 4.59 8.82
C VAL A 85 -10.27 5.05 7.92
N PRO A 86 -11.53 4.97 8.39
CA PRO A 86 -12.72 5.15 7.56
C PRO A 86 -12.87 6.57 6.99
N ASN A 87 -12.22 7.58 7.58
CA ASN A 87 -12.24 8.96 7.09
C ASN A 87 -11.14 9.25 6.06
N ALA A 88 -10.27 8.28 5.74
CA ALA A 88 -9.23 8.48 4.75
C ALA A 88 -9.82 8.82 3.37
N LYS A 89 -9.19 9.77 2.68
CA LYS A 89 -9.51 10.03 1.28
C LYS A 89 -8.84 9.02 0.37
N VAL A 90 -9.45 8.74 -0.77
CA VAL A 90 -8.90 7.79 -1.74
C VAL A 90 -8.58 8.54 -3.03
N GLY A 91 -7.33 8.43 -3.46
CA GLY A 91 -6.89 8.81 -4.79
C GLY A 91 -6.61 7.55 -5.62
N HIS A 92 -6.32 7.70 -6.91
CA HIS A 92 -6.03 6.57 -7.78
C HIS A 92 -4.91 6.95 -8.76
N VAL A 93 -3.98 6.02 -8.94
CA VAL A 93 -2.92 6.13 -9.96
C VAL A 93 -2.98 4.90 -10.85
N GLY A 94 -3.13 5.12 -12.16
CA GLY A 94 -3.13 4.07 -13.17
C GLY A 94 -1.89 4.17 -14.04
N LEU A 95 -1.13 3.07 -14.11
CA LEU A 95 0.05 2.91 -14.93
C LEU A 95 -0.09 1.67 -15.79
N TYR A 96 0.37 1.75 -17.05
CA TYR A 96 0.59 0.57 -17.88
C TYR A 96 2.03 0.56 -18.37
N ARG A 97 2.50 -0.58 -18.80
CA ARG A 97 3.81 -0.69 -19.47
C ARG A 97 3.61 -0.52 -20.95
N ASP A 98 4.33 0.44 -21.51
CA ASP A 98 4.40 0.60 -22.97
C ASP A 98 4.92 -0.70 -23.61
N PRO A 99 4.21 -1.25 -24.62
CA PRO A 99 4.57 -2.52 -25.21
C PRO A 99 5.89 -2.49 -26.00
N GLU A 100 6.32 -1.32 -26.44
CA GLU A 100 7.56 -1.14 -27.23
C GLU A 100 8.76 -0.79 -26.34
N THR A 101 8.59 0.17 -25.42
CA THR A 101 9.68 0.67 -24.56
C THR A 101 9.79 -0.07 -23.24
N HIS A 102 8.72 -0.77 -22.83
CA HIS A 102 8.57 -1.39 -21.49
C HIS A 102 8.62 -0.40 -20.33
N GLU A 103 8.54 0.90 -20.61
CA GLU A 103 8.51 1.94 -19.59
C GLU A 103 7.09 2.11 -19.01
N PRO A 104 6.98 2.47 -17.73
CA PRO A 104 5.68 2.77 -17.12
C PRO A 104 5.14 4.09 -17.63
N VAL A 105 3.90 4.07 -18.10
CA VAL A 105 3.17 5.23 -18.64
C VAL A 105 1.92 5.48 -17.81
N GLU A 106 1.71 6.74 -17.39
CA GLU A 106 0.48 7.18 -16.74
C GLU A 106 -0.70 7.15 -17.72
N TYR A 107 -1.79 6.50 -17.37
CA TYR A 107 -3.06 6.63 -18.08
C TYR A 107 -4.16 7.25 -17.21
N TYR A 108 -3.97 7.28 -15.89
CA TYR A 108 -4.94 7.84 -14.96
C TYR A 108 -4.25 8.33 -13.68
N CYS A 109 -4.57 9.54 -13.25
CA CYS A 109 -4.17 10.02 -11.94
C CYS A 109 -5.22 11.00 -11.42
N LYS A 110 -5.89 10.63 -10.34
CA LYS A 110 -6.82 11.51 -9.64
C LYS A 110 -6.54 11.44 -8.14
N LEU A 111 -6.15 12.56 -7.57
CA LEU A 111 -5.79 12.69 -6.17
C LEU A 111 -6.77 13.63 -5.46
N PRO A 112 -6.94 13.49 -4.13
CA PRO A 112 -7.56 14.54 -3.32
C PRO A 112 -6.85 15.90 -3.52
N SER A 113 -7.58 16.99 -3.50
CA SER A 113 -7.04 18.34 -3.75
C SER A 113 -6.01 18.79 -2.72
N ASP A 114 -6.05 18.23 -1.53
CA ASP A 114 -5.17 18.48 -0.37
C ASP A 114 -4.15 17.34 -0.15
N CYS A 115 -3.84 16.57 -1.19
CA CYS A 115 -2.97 15.41 -1.10
C CYS A 115 -1.51 15.76 -0.74
N ASP A 116 -1.09 17.01 -1.01
CA ASP A 116 0.22 17.54 -0.66
C ASP A 116 0.42 17.80 0.84
N GLU A 117 -0.68 17.86 1.61
CA GLU A 117 -0.68 18.04 3.06
C GLU A 117 -0.93 16.74 3.83
N ARG A 118 -1.28 15.64 3.12
CA ARG A 118 -1.68 14.37 3.72
C ARG A 118 -0.54 13.36 3.85
N GLU A 119 -0.68 12.46 4.82
CA GLU A 119 0.08 11.21 4.86
C GLU A 119 -0.50 10.25 3.81
N VAL A 120 0.24 10.00 2.73
CA VAL A 120 -0.23 9.24 1.58
C VAL A 120 0.32 7.82 1.63
N PHE A 121 -0.59 6.85 1.71
CA PHE A 121 -0.30 5.42 1.66
C PHE A 121 -0.53 4.91 0.24
N VAL A 122 0.55 4.68 -0.47
CA VAL A 122 0.52 4.04 -1.78
C VAL A 122 0.48 2.54 -1.59
N VAL A 123 -0.50 1.87 -2.18
CA VAL A 123 -0.72 0.43 -1.97
C VAL A 123 -0.72 -0.34 -3.29
N ASP A 124 0.01 -1.45 -3.29
CA ASP A 124 0.07 -2.42 -4.38
C ASP A 124 0.34 -3.79 -3.76
N PRO A 125 -0.39 -4.86 -4.06
CA PRO A 125 -0.17 -6.16 -3.42
C PRO A 125 1.22 -6.75 -3.68
N MET A 126 1.88 -6.39 -4.77
CA MET A 126 3.12 -7.03 -5.22
C MET A 126 4.19 -6.04 -5.62
N LEU A 127 5.40 -6.21 -5.07
CA LEU A 127 6.59 -5.47 -5.46
C LEU A 127 7.59 -6.44 -6.10
N ALA A 128 7.51 -6.63 -7.41
CA ALA A 128 8.42 -7.51 -8.15
C ALA A 128 9.71 -6.79 -8.54
N THR A 129 9.74 -6.10 -9.69
CA THR A 129 10.90 -5.33 -10.14
C THR A 129 10.99 -3.93 -9.58
N GLY A 130 9.88 -3.40 -9.06
CA GLY A 130 9.77 -2.05 -8.54
C GLY A 130 9.39 -0.97 -9.57
N GLY A 131 9.43 -1.26 -10.86
CA GLY A 131 9.25 -0.24 -11.90
C GLY A 131 7.95 0.56 -11.80
N SER A 132 6.80 -0.12 -11.65
CA SER A 132 5.50 0.56 -11.51
C SER A 132 5.39 1.36 -10.21
N CYS A 133 5.89 0.79 -9.11
CA CYS A 133 5.91 1.47 -7.83
C CYS A 133 6.78 2.74 -7.86
N ILE A 134 8.00 2.64 -8.37
CA ILE A 134 8.94 3.77 -8.49
C ILE A 134 8.32 4.88 -9.34
N ALA A 135 7.72 4.53 -10.49
CA ALA A 135 7.06 5.51 -11.36
C ALA A 135 5.85 6.17 -10.69
N ALA A 136 5.03 5.40 -9.97
CA ALA A 136 3.90 5.94 -9.22
C ALA A 136 4.35 6.92 -8.13
N LEU A 137 5.36 6.56 -7.34
CA LEU A 137 5.91 7.43 -6.30
C LEU A 137 6.52 8.72 -6.88
N GLN A 138 7.26 8.62 -7.99
CA GLN A 138 7.82 9.79 -8.66
C GLN A 138 6.70 10.73 -9.14
N MET A 139 5.68 10.17 -9.78
CA MET A 139 4.52 10.93 -10.24
C MET A 139 3.82 11.66 -9.09
N LEU A 140 3.64 11.02 -7.95
CA LEU A 140 3.03 11.65 -6.77
C LEU A 140 3.90 12.79 -6.23
N LYS A 141 5.22 12.63 -6.19
CA LYS A 141 6.16 13.67 -5.83
C LYS A 141 6.10 14.86 -6.79
N ASP A 142 6.03 14.60 -8.10
CA ASP A 142 5.93 15.62 -9.13
C ASP A 142 4.60 16.41 -9.03
N LYS A 143 3.57 15.80 -8.46
CA LYS A 143 2.27 16.44 -8.13
C LYS A 143 2.26 17.13 -6.75
N GLY A 144 3.38 17.18 -6.07
CA GLY A 144 3.56 17.93 -4.82
C GLY A 144 3.31 17.13 -3.53
N VAL A 145 3.06 15.82 -3.60
CA VAL A 145 2.88 14.98 -2.41
C VAL A 145 4.20 14.87 -1.66
N LYS A 146 4.19 15.19 -0.36
CA LYS A 146 5.41 15.31 0.47
C LYS A 146 5.64 14.11 1.36
N HIS A 147 4.57 13.49 1.87
CA HIS A 147 4.63 12.43 2.86
C HIS A 147 4.11 11.13 2.26
N LEU A 148 5.03 10.32 1.76
CA LEU A 148 4.73 9.07 1.05
C LEU A 148 5.16 7.86 1.87
N ARG A 149 4.27 6.87 1.94
CA ARG A 149 4.54 5.53 2.45
C ARG A 149 4.07 4.53 1.42
N PHE A 150 4.83 3.47 1.25
CA PHE A 150 4.46 2.39 0.33
C PHE A 150 4.19 1.10 1.10
N MET A 151 3.11 0.42 0.75
CA MET A 151 2.73 -0.86 1.35
C MET A 151 2.51 -1.90 0.27
N CYS A 152 3.13 -3.08 0.43
CA CYS A 152 2.87 -4.24 -0.41
C CYS A 152 2.79 -5.52 0.44
N ILE A 153 1.96 -6.45 0.00
CA ILE A 153 1.77 -7.72 0.70
C ILE A 153 2.99 -8.60 0.51
N ILE A 154 3.47 -8.71 -0.72
CA ILE A 154 4.62 -9.55 -1.08
C ILE A 154 5.62 -8.73 -1.90
N ALA A 155 6.90 -8.86 -1.58
CA ALA A 155 7.99 -8.20 -2.30
C ALA A 155 9.12 -9.17 -2.64
N ALA A 156 9.79 -8.91 -3.76
CA ALA A 156 11.08 -9.50 -4.08
C ALA A 156 12.22 -8.59 -3.60
N PRO A 157 13.37 -9.13 -3.14
CA PRO A 157 14.51 -8.34 -2.70
C PRO A 157 15.02 -7.36 -3.74
N GLU A 158 14.98 -7.74 -5.01
CA GLU A 158 15.39 -6.89 -6.14
C GLU A 158 14.52 -5.64 -6.25
N GLY A 159 13.20 -5.81 -6.14
CA GLY A 159 12.26 -4.68 -6.17
C GLY A 159 12.41 -3.76 -4.99
N VAL A 160 12.62 -4.30 -3.79
CA VAL A 160 12.87 -3.52 -2.58
C VAL A 160 14.14 -2.68 -2.72
N LYS A 161 15.22 -3.28 -3.21
CA LYS A 161 16.49 -2.59 -3.45
C LYS A 161 16.31 -1.43 -4.43
N HIS A 162 15.69 -1.70 -5.59
CA HIS A 162 15.44 -0.65 -6.60
C HIS A 162 14.58 0.49 -6.04
N LEU A 163 13.54 0.17 -5.27
CA LEU A 163 12.68 1.16 -4.65
C LEU A 163 13.45 2.03 -3.65
N GLN A 164 14.27 1.43 -2.79
CA GLN A 164 15.06 2.15 -1.79
C GLN A 164 16.16 3.02 -2.42
N GLU A 165 16.74 2.59 -3.54
CA GLU A 165 17.70 3.38 -4.30
C GLU A 165 17.05 4.60 -4.98
N ALA A 166 15.83 4.42 -5.54
CA ALA A 166 15.10 5.48 -6.23
C ALA A 166 14.43 6.47 -5.27
N HIS A 167 13.88 5.97 -4.18
CA HIS A 167 13.10 6.73 -3.20
C HIS A 167 13.52 6.40 -1.75
N PRO A 168 14.74 6.79 -1.32
CA PRO A 168 15.25 6.48 0.02
C PRO A 168 14.48 7.20 1.15
N ASP A 169 13.68 8.19 0.81
CA ASP A 169 12.85 8.99 1.71
C ASP A 169 11.45 8.39 1.93
N VAL A 170 11.10 7.31 1.23
CA VAL A 170 9.79 6.65 1.36
C VAL A 170 9.87 5.48 2.32
N ASP A 171 9.04 5.50 3.36
CA ASP A 171 8.88 4.36 4.25
C ASP A 171 8.18 3.20 3.52
N VAL A 172 8.80 2.01 3.55
CA VAL A 172 8.31 0.81 2.85
C VAL A 172 7.87 -0.24 3.87
N TYR A 173 6.62 -0.69 3.75
CA TYR A 173 6.03 -1.74 4.58
C TYR A 173 5.73 -2.96 3.72
N ILE A 174 6.27 -4.10 4.13
CA ILE A 174 6.20 -5.36 3.39
C ILE A 174 5.62 -6.44 4.30
N GLY A 175 4.57 -7.12 3.84
CA GLY A 175 3.96 -8.22 4.58
C GLY A 175 4.84 -9.47 4.60
N ALA A 176 5.39 -9.83 3.44
CA ALA A 176 6.35 -10.93 3.30
C ALA A 176 7.40 -10.60 2.23
N LEU A 177 8.66 -10.86 2.56
CA LEU A 177 9.76 -10.78 1.61
C LEU A 177 10.02 -12.18 1.04
N ASP A 178 9.98 -12.32 -0.27
CA ASP A 178 10.27 -13.54 -0.99
C ASP A 178 11.78 -13.69 -1.30
N ASP A 179 12.14 -14.84 -1.86
CA ASP A 179 13.53 -15.21 -2.06
C ASP A 179 14.17 -14.47 -3.25
N HIS A 180 13.52 -14.51 -4.42
CA HIS A 180 14.00 -13.84 -5.62
C HIS A 180 12.95 -13.76 -6.74
N LEU A 181 13.29 -13.06 -7.83
CA LEU A 181 12.55 -13.10 -9.10
C LEU A 181 13.09 -14.22 -10.00
N ASN A 182 12.21 -14.88 -10.75
CA ASN A 182 12.61 -15.81 -11.79
C ASN A 182 13.14 -15.07 -13.05
N GLU A 183 13.58 -15.83 -14.06
CA GLU A 183 14.07 -15.30 -15.35
C GLU A 183 13.05 -14.42 -16.09
N HIS A 184 11.75 -14.62 -15.83
CA HIS A 184 10.67 -13.82 -16.40
C HIS A 184 10.25 -12.64 -15.50
N LYS A 185 11.02 -12.35 -14.44
CA LYS A 185 10.77 -11.27 -13.46
C LYS A 185 9.50 -11.44 -12.63
N TYR A 186 9.05 -12.69 -12.43
CA TYR A 186 7.98 -13.03 -11.49
C TYR A 186 8.55 -13.45 -10.14
N ILE A 187 7.83 -13.13 -9.07
CA ILE A 187 8.15 -13.57 -7.71
C ILE A 187 7.90 -15.09 -7.62
N VAL A 188 8.94 -15.88 -7.29
CA VAL A 188 8.87 -17.35 -7.41
C VAL A 188 7.93 -18.03 -6.44
N CYS A 189 7.74 -17.49 -5.25
CA CYS A 189 6.82 -18.06 -4.25
C CYS A 189 5.45 -17.38 -4.26
N LEU A 190 5.12 -16.71 -5.36
CA LEU A 190 3.86 -16.02 -5.49
C LEU A 190 2.80 -16.90 -6.13
N LEU A 191 1.59 -16.54 -5.82
CA LEU A 191 0.39 -17.10 -6.38
C LEU A 191 0.22 -16.94 -7.87
N TYR A 192 -0.42 -17.93 -8.35
CA TYR A 192 -0.70 -18.25 -9.72
C TYR A 192 -1.61 -17.26 -10.46
N THR A 193 -2.28 -16.30 -9.86
CA THR A 193 -3.30 -15.56 -10.63
C THR A 193 -3.14 -14.06 -10.57
N SER A 194 -2.53 -13.49 -11.62
CA SER A 194 -2.78 -12.10 -12.01
C SER A 194 -4.29 -11.78 -12.10
N ASP A 195 -5.11 -12.74 -12.52
CA ASP A 195 -6.56 -12.61 -12.65
C ASP A 195 -7.31 -12.50 -11.31
N ALA A 196 -6.75 -12.97 -10.21
CA ALA A 196 -7.36 -12.81 -8.88
C ALA A 196 -7.11 -11.43 -8.27
N ALA A 197 -6.10 -10.71 -8.76
CA ALA A 197 -5.79 -9.34 -8.34
C ALA A 197 -6.59 -8.29 -9.15
N ASP A 198 -7.16 -8.68 -10.29
CA ASP A 198 -8.04 -7.93 -11.13
C ASP A 198 -9.51 -8.22 -10.78
#